data_e2dfb385dfb1512169bde1d073f78517
#
_entry.id   e2dfb385dfb1512169bde1d073f78517
#
_cell.length_a   1.000
_cell.length_b   1.000
_cell.length_c   1.000
_cell.angle_alpha   90.00
_cell.angle_beta   90.00
_cell.angle_gamma   90.00
#
_symmetry.space_group_name_H-M   'P 1'
#
loop_
_entity.id
_entity.type
_entity.pdbx_description
1 polymer ?
#
loop_
_entity_poly.entity_id
_entity_poly.type
_entity_poly.pdbx_seq_one_letter_code
_entity_poly.pdbx_strand_id
1 'polypeptide(L)'
;MPSSFLSRRRFLSSTGMMLLIASAPGARAAEYAGALPWKPFAALPPDPPPGGRWYVFTPEEARTVEAVVDRLIPADELSIGGKEAGCASFIDRQLAGSYGSSDRLYMQGPFAAGLPTQGYQGSATPAGRYREGLSALNKHARATLGGKAFFELAPAEQDKVLQDFEAGKVEYKPAAGFFNLVLQNTMEGFFADPIYGGNKDMAGWKFIGFPGARYDYRDYVTAHNKPFPLPPLSIAGRPEWKTGDK
;
A
#
# COMPACT_ATOMS: atom_id res chain seq x y z
N MET A 1 42.92 -29.67 -11.23
CA MET A 1 41.50 -29.62 -10.82
C MET A 1 40.77 -30.69 -11.64
N PRO A 2 40.18 -31.72 -11.03
CA PRO A 2 39.48 -32.75 -11.81
C PRO A 2 38.09 -32.26 -12.21
N SER A 3 37.84 -32.23 -13.51
CA SER A 3 36.52 -31.99 -14.11
C SER A 3 35.62 -33.17 -13.79
N SER A 4 34.60 -32.95 -12.94
CA SER A 4 33.58 -33.94 -12.66
C SER A 4 32.62 -34.06 -13.85
N PHE A 5 32.91 -34.93 -14.81
CA PHE A 5 31.95 -35.30 -15.82
C PHE A 5 30.79 -36.08 -15.16
N LEU A 6 29.59 -35.60 -15.26
CA LEU A 6 28.37 -36.35 -14.89
C LEU A 6 28.34 -37.62 -15.70
N SER A 7 28.40 -38.77 -15.04
CA SER A 7 28.32 -40.06 -15.74
C SER A 7 26.92 -40.25 -16.34
N ARG A 8 26.81 -40.87 -17.53
CA ARG A 8 25.54 -41.16 -18.19
C ARG A 8 24.52 -41.84 -17.26
N ARG A 9 25.00 -42.64 -16.32
CA ARG A 9 24.17 -43.31 -15.30
C ARG A 9 23.55 -42.35 -14.30
N ARG A 10 24.26 -41.30 -13.87
CA ARG A 10 23.73 -40.23 -13.00
C ARG A 10 22.75 -39.31 -13.74
N PHE A 11 23.00 -39.06 -15.02
CA PHE A 11 22.06 -38.30 -15.84
C PHE A 11 20.73 -39.04 -16.01
N LEU A 12 20.78 -40.36 -16.36
CA LEU A 12 19.57 -41.17 -16.52
C LEU A 12 18.82 -41.36 -15.18
N SER A 13 19.50 -41.49 -14.05
CA SER A 13 18.84 -41.61 -12.75
C SER A 13 18.19 -40.30 -12.32
N SER A 14 18.79 -39.13 -12.62
CA SER A 14 18.16 -37.82 -12.32
C SER A 14 16.97 -37.52 -13.23
N THR A 15 17.02 -37.95 -14.51
CA THR A 15 15.88 -37.82 -15.45
C THR A 15 14.73 -38.75 -15.06
N GLY A 16 15.03 -39.97 -14.61
CA GLY A 16 14.03 -40.91 -14.11
C GLY A 16 13.36 -40.42 -12.82
N MET A 17 14.11 -39.76 -11.94
CA MET A 17 13.58 -39.17 -10.72
C MET A 17 12.70 -37.93 -11.00
N MET A 18 13.04 -37.12 -12.01
CA MET A 18 12.19 -36.01 -12.49
C MET A 18 10.88 -36.51 -13.10
N LEU A 19 10.90 -37.60 -13.83
CA LEU A 19 9.68 -38.24 -14.37
C LEU A 19 8.78 -38.82 -13.26
N LEU A 20 9.38 -39.40 -12.21
CA LEU A 20 8.63 -39.89 -11.04
C LEU A 20 7.99 -38.77 -10.21
N ILE A 21 8.64 -37.63 -10.13
CA ILE A 21 8.06 -36.43 -9.45
C ILE A 21 6.92 -35.84 -10.28
N ALA A 22 7.00 -35.86 -11.60
CA ALA A 22 5.93 -35.41 -12.50
C ALA A 22 4.71 -36.35 -12.50
N SER A 23 4.88 -37.62 -12.11
CA SER A 23 3.80 -38.60 -11.99
C SER A 23 3.24 -38.74 -10.56
N ALA A 24 3.68 -37.94 -9.60
CA ALA A 24 3.14 -37.95 -8.25
C ALA A 24 1.65 -37.54 -8.24
N PRO A 25 0.77 -38.26 -7.55
CA PRO A 25 -0.69 -38.03 -7.59
C PRO A 25 -1.13 -36.76 -6.84
N GLY A 26 -0.31 -35.72 -6.81
CA GLY A 26 -0.61 -34.37 -6.33
C GLY A 26 -0.20 -33.27 -7.30
N ALA A 27 0.59 -33.57 -8.33
CA ALA A 27 0.93 -32.63 -9.38
C ALA A 27 -0.19 -32.66 -10.46
N ARG A 28 -1.29 -31.98 -10.21
CA ARG A 28 -2.27 -31.67 -11.26
C ARG A 28 -1.67 -30.54 -12.11
N ALA A 29 -0.91 -30.91 -13.13
CA ALA A 29 -0.71 -30.01 -14.27
C ALA A 29 -2.09 -29.85 -14.91
N ALA A 30 -2.71 -28.70 -14.77
CA ALA A 30 -3.92 -28.39 -15.51
C ALA A 30 -3.51 -28.21 -16.97
N GLU A 31 -3.89 -29.17 -17.83
CA GLU A 31 -3.71 -29.07 -19.27
C GLU A 31 -4.84 -28.19 -19.80
N TYR A 32 -4.50 -26.98 -20.21
CA TYR A 32 -5.45 -26.07 -20.83
C TYR A 32 -5.37 -26.23 -22.35
N ALA A 33 -6.30 -26.95 -22.91
CA ALA A 33 -6.46 -27.05 -24.36
C ALA A 33 -7.35 -25.89 -24.85
N GLY A 34 -6.76 -24.90 -25.52
CA GLY A 34 -7.47 -23.76 -26.08
C GLY A 34 -7.20 -22.45 -25.32
N ALA A 35 -7.73 -21.34 -25.83
CA ALA A 35 -7.71 -20.08 -25.14
C ALA A 35 -8.53 -20.19 -23.85
N LEU A 36 -7.90 -19.96 -22.70
CA LEU A 36 -8.63 -19.85 -21.43
C LEU A 36 -9.73 -18.80 -21.58
N PRO A 37 -11.00 -19.12 -21.28
CA PRO A 37 -12.02 -18.12 -21.28
C PRO A 37 -11.63 -17.07 -20.22
N TRP A 38 -11.28 -15.88 -20.69
CA TRP A 38 -11.02 -14.77 -19.80
C TRP A 38 -12.33 -14.41 -19.08
N LYS A 39 -12.35 -14.63 -17.78
CA LYS A 39 -13.44 -14.17 -16.92
C LYS A 39 -12.95 -12.94 -16.20
N PRO A 40 -13.67 -11.80 -16.28
CA PRO A 40 -13.34 -10.66 -15.44
C PRO A 40 -13.30 -11.14 -13.98
N PHE A 41 -12.22 -10.80 -13.26
CA PHE A 41 -12.08 -11.09 -11.84
C PHE A 41 -11.95 -12.57 -11.45
N ALA A 42 -11.50 -13.41 -12.35
CA ALA A 42 -11.20 -14.83 -12.06
C ALA A 42 -10.06 -14.99 -11.01
N ALA A 43 -9.17 -14.01 -10.89
CA ALA A 43 -8.25 -13.92 -9.78
C ALA A 43 -8.90 -13.04 -8.70
N LEU A 44 -9.51 -13.66 -7.72
CA LEU A 44 -10.00 -12.93 -6.53
C LEU A 44 -8.78 -12.33 -5.81
N PRO A 45 -8.80 -11.02 -5.52
CA PRO A 45 -7.82 -10.45 -4.61
C PRO A 45 -7.93 -11.15 -3.26
N PRO A 46 -6.83 -11.24 -2.49
CA PRO A 46 -6.92 -11.79 -1.15
C PRO A 46 -8.00 -11.05 -0.36
N ASP A 47 -8.78 -11.78 0.41
CA ASP A 47 -9.81 -11.20 1.26
C ASP A 47 -9.19 -10.07 2.10
N PRO A 48 -9.85 -8.92 2.17
CA PRO A 48 -9.40 -7.89 3.10
C PRO A 48 -9.41 -8.49 4.51
N PRO A 49 -8.39 -8.20 5.34
CA PRO A 49 -8.39 -8.68 6.70
C PRO A 49 -9.68 -8.26 7.41
N PRO A 50 -10.17 -9.07 8.37
CA PRO A 50 -11.35 -8.74 9.15
C PRO A 50 -11.24 -7.31 9.67
N GLY A 51 -12.27 -6.49 9.47
CA GLY A 51 -12.28 -5.08 9.83
C GLY A 51 -11.82 -4.86 11.27
N GLY A 52 -10.99 -3.85 11.47
CA GLY A 52 -10.50 -3.46 12.78
C GLY A 52 -9.20 -4.10 13.27
N ARG A 53 -8.56 -4.97 12.49
CA ARG A 53 -7.24 -5.51 12.85
C ARG A 53 -6.12 -4.71 12.17
N TRP A 54 -5.27 -4.11 13.00
CA TRP A 54 -4.01 -3.50 12.57
C TRP A 54 -2.91 -4.57 12.53
N TYR A 55 -2.06 -4.51 11.52
CA TYR A 55 -0.94 -5.45 11.35
C TYR A 55 0.34 -4.94 12.01
N VAL A 56 0.59 -3.64 11.89
CA VAL A 56 1.82 -2.98 12.35
C VAL A 56 1.53 -1.99 13.45
N PHE A 57 0.46 -1.21 13.33
CA PHE A 57 0.14 -0.16 14.28
C PHE A 57 -0.41 -0.71 15.60
N THR A 58 0.10 -0.17 16.71
CA THR A 58 -0.57 -0.28 18.00
C THR A 58 -1.88 0.53 17.98
N PRO A 59 -2.80 0.30 18.92
CA PRO A 59 -4.05 1.08 18.97
C PRO A 59 -3.85 2.59 19.11
N GLU A 60 -2.76 3.04 19.77
CA GLU A 60 -2.42 4.46 19.86
C GLU A 60 -1.88 5.00 18.54
N GLU A 61 -0.94 4.28 17.92
CA GLU A 61 -0.40 4.66 16.61
C GLU A 61 -1.50 4.73 15.56
N ALA A 62 -2.41 3.76 15.54
CA ALA A 62 -3.53 3.73 14.62
C ALA A 62 -4.42 4.97 14.74
N ARG A 63 -4.83 5.32 15.97
CA ARG A 63 -5.61 6.55 16.21
C ARG A 63 -4.86 7.80 15.79
N THR A 64 -3.54 7.83 16.01
CA THR A 64 -2.70 8.95 15.60
C THR A 64 -2.65 9.05 14.07
N VAL A 65 -2.42 7.94 13.35
CA VAL A 65 -2.40 7.92 11.88
C VAL A 65 -3.78 8.29 11.32
N GLU A 66 -4.88 7.75 11.87
CA GLU A 66 -6.23 8.13 11.45
C GLU A 66 -6.48 9.64 11.58
N ALA A 67 -6.02 10.25 12.69
CA ALA A 67 -6.15 11.69 12.88
C ALA A 67 -5.27 12.49 11.91
N VAL A 68 -4.05 12.02 11.63
CA VAL A 68 -3.15 12.68 10.67
C VAL A 68 -3.73 12.63 9.25
N VAL A 69 -4.15 11.46 8.76
CA VAL A 69 -4.70 11.35 7.39
C VAL A 69 -5.99 12.14 7.21
N ASP A 70 -6.78 12.30 8.28
CA ASP A 70 -7.99 13.10 8.28
C ASP A 70 -7.70 14.62 8.20
N ARG A 71 -6.56 15.06 8.77
CA ARG A 71 -6.11 16.46 8.60
C ARG A 71 -5.46 16.72 7.25
N LEU A 72 -4.76 15.74 6.69
CA LEU A 72 -4.12 15.87 5.38
C LEU A 72 -5.12 15.88 4.22
N ILE A 73 -6.18 15.08 4.33
CA ILE A 73 -7.31 15.06 3.38
C ILE A 73 -8.60 15.17 4.20
N PRO A 74 -9.04 16.39 4.54
CA PRO A 74 -10.28 16.57 5.27
C PRO A 74 -11.50 16.28 4.38
N ALA A 75 -12.58 15.79 4.99
CA ALA A 75 -13.85 15.64 4.29
C ALA A 75 -14.43 17.01 3.93
N ASP A 76 -14.99 17.13 2.73
CA ASP A 76 -15.68 18.32 2.24
C ASP A 76 -16.93 17.94 1.42
N GLU A 77 -17.52 18.92 0.73
CA GLU A 77 -18.71 18.71 -0.11
C GLU A 77 -18.44 17.81 -1.34
N LEU A 78 -17.18 17.65 -1.73
CA LEU A 78 -16.78 16.94 -2.94
C LEU A 78 -16.38 15.50 -2.66
N SER A 79 -15.82 15.22 -1.48
CA SER A 79 -15.31 13.89 -1.15
C SER A 79 -15.28 13.62 0.36
N ILE A 80 -15.29 12.34 0.70
CA ILE A 80 -14.97 11.86 2.06
C ILE A 80 -13.50 12.15 2.39
N GLY A 81 -13.21 12.25 3.69
CA GLY A 81 -11.85 12.48 4.18
C GLY A 81 -10.95 11.25 4.13
N GLY A 82 -9.65 11.46 4.35
CA GLY A 82 -8.64 10.41 4.32
C GLY A 82 -8.87 9.30 5.35
N LYS A 83 -9.40 9.64 6.52
CA LYS A 83 -9.78 8.65 7.54
C LYS A 83 -10.90 7.75 7.04
N GLU A 84 -12.00 8.30 6.55
CA GLU A 84 -13.14 7.54 6.05
C GLU A 84 -12.79 6.75 4.78
N ALA A 85 -11.93 7.30 3.94
CA ALA A 85 -11.39 6.63 2.76
C ALA A 85 -10.51 5.42 3.09
N GLY A 86 -10.11 5.23 4.37
CA GLY A 86 -9.32 4.09 4.81
C GLY A 86 -7.81 4.25 4.58
N CYS A 87 -7.29 5.49 4.41
CA CYS A 87 -5.86 5.72 4.16
C CYS A 87 -4.97 5.13 5.26
N ALA A 88 -5.40 5.18 6.53
CA ALA A 88 -4.65 4.56 7.63
C ALA A 88 -4.54 3.03 7.47
N SER A 89 -5.60 2.36 7.03
CA SER A 89 -5.58 0.93 6.74
C SER A 89 -4.68 0.58 5.56
N PHE A 90 -4.67 1.41 4.53
CA PHE A 90 -3.74 1.27 3.40
C PHE A 90 -2.29 1.33 3.89
N ILE A 91 -1.96 2.37 4.67
CA ILE A 91 -0.60 2.57 5.21
C ILE A 91 -0.18 1.35 6.06
N ASP A 92 -1.03 0.91 6.98
CA ASP A 92 -0.76 -0.25 7.83
C ASP A 92 -0.42 -1.51 7.03
N ARG A 93 -1.18 -1.78 5.97
CA ARG A 93 -0.94 -2.92 5.08
C ARG A 93 0.34 -2.79 4.27
N GLN A 94 0.65 -1.59 3.76
CA GLN A 94 1.91 -1.36 3.06
C GLN A 94 3.11 -1.56 4.00
N LEU A 95 3.00 -1.07 5.24
CA LEU A 95 4.05 -1.24 6.25
C LEU A 95 4.22 -2.69 6.72
N ALA A 96 3.18 -3.50 6.65
CA ALA A 96 3.26 -4.94 6.95
C ALA A 96 3.96 -5.76 5.85
N GLY A 97 4.09 -5.20 4.65
CA GLY A 97 4.69 -5.86 3.49
C GLY A 97 6.16 -5.49 3.24
N SER A 98 6.63 -5.87 2.06
CA SER A 98 8.01 -5.62 1.59
C SER A 98 8.39 -4.14 1.53
N TYR A 99 7.41 -3.23 1.38
CA TYR A 99 7.63 -1.81 1.47
C TYR A 99 8.08 -1.41 2.88
N GLY A 100 7.36 -1.87 3.91
CA GLY A 100 7.64 -1.51 5.30
C GLY A 100 8.98 -2.02 5.81
N SER A 101 9.43 -3.19 5.36
CA SER A 101 10.72 -3.80 5.69
C SER A 101 11.86 -3.39 4.76
N SER A 102 11.57 -2.71 3.64
CA SER A 102 12.55 -2.41 2.59
C SER A 102 13.20 -3.65 1.95
N ASP A 103 12.51 -4.78 1.90
CA ASP A 103 13.08 -6.06 1.43
C ASP A 103 13.58 -6.02 -0.02
N ARG A 104 13.08 -5.08 -0.82
CA ARG A 104 13.46 -4.92 -2.23
C ARG A 104 14.52 -3.84 -2.45
N LEU A 105 15.01 -3.22 -1.38
CA LEU A 105 16.02 -2.18 -1.44
C LEU A 105 17.34 -2.69 -0.85
N TYR A 106 18.45 -2.18 -1.37
CA TYR A 106 19.77 -2.44 -0.78
C TYR A 106 19.92 -1.62 0.50
N MET A 107 19.83 -2.29 1.63
CA MET A 107 19.85 -1.67 2.97
C MET A 107 21.10 -2.04 3.77
N GLN A 108 22.24 -2.21 3.10
CA GLN A 108 23.54 -2.44 3.76
C GLN A 108 24.38 -1.17 3.69
N GLY A 109 24.98 -0.79 4.84
CA GLY A 109 25.87 0.36 4.93
C GLY A 109 27.19 0.18 4.17
N PRO A 110 28.04 1.22 4.13
CA PRO A 110 27.87 2.48 4.88
C PRO A 110 26.79 3.40 4.30
N PHE A 111 26.00 4.02 5.20
CA PHE A 111 25.00 5.01 4.81
C PHE A 111 25.65 6.40 4.78
N ALA A 112 25.35 7.18 3.75
CA ALA A 112 25.85 8.55 3.60
C ALA A 112 24.72 9.46 3.09
N ALA A 113 24.83 10.76 3.36
CA ALA A 113 23.92 11.73 2.80
C ALA A 113 24.05 11.74 1.27
N GLY A 114 22.93 11.56 0.58
CA GLY A 114 22.84 11.65 -0.87
C GLY A 114 22.55 13.06 -1.36
N LEU A 115 22.56 13.22 -2.69
CA LEU A 115 22.02 14.42 -3.34
C LEU A 115 20.48 14.48 -3.18
N PRO A 116 19.88 15.68 -3.24
CA PRO A 116 18.41 15.82 -3.12
C PRO A 116 17.61 14.96 -4.10
N THR A 117 18.17 14.66 -5.27
CA THR A 117 17.52 13.85 -6.32
C THR A 117 17.67 12.34 -6.14
N GLN A 118 18.47 11.89 -5.17
CA GLN A 118 18.74 10.46 -4.95
C GLN A 118 17.72 9.80 -4.00
N GLY A 119 16.74 10.56 -3.47
CA GLY A 119 15.76 10.05 -2.54
C GLY A 119 16.34 9.75 -1.15
N TYR A 120 15.65 8.91 -0.40
CA TYR A 120 16.05 8.55 0.96
C TYR A 120 17.27 7.63 0.96
N GLN A 121 18.33 8.04 1.69
CA GLN A 121 19.59 7.33 1.80
C GLN A 121 19.91 6.86 3.24
N GLY A 122 18.93 6.92 4.13
CA GLY A 122 19.09 6.51 5.53
C GLY A 122 18.92 5.01 5.76
N SER A 123 19.28 4.56 6.95
CA SER A 123 19.21 3.16 7.36
C SER A 123 17.83 2.71 7.87
N ALA A 124 16.94 3.65 8.22
CA ALA A 124 15.64 3.32 8.78
C ALA A 124 14.66 2.88 7.70
N THR A 125 14.02 1.73 7.91
CA THR A 125 12.95 1.24 7.04
C THR A 125 11.69 2.12 7.15
N PRO A 126 10.77 2.09 6.17
CA PRO A 126 9.50 2.81 6.30
C PRO A 126 8.73 2.50 7.58
N ALA A 127 8.64 1.23 7.99
CA ALA A 127 8.01 0.86 9.26
C ALA A 127 8.73 1.46 10.48
N GLY A 128 10.07 1.46 10.47
CA GLY A 128 10.87 2.11 11.52
C GLY A 128 10.64 3.61 11.57
N ARG A 129 10.62 4.28 10.41
CA ARG A 129 10.35 5.72 10.30
C ARG A 129 8.96 6.10 10.80
N TYR A 130 7.94 5.27 10.53
CA TYR A 130 6.60 5.48 11.08
C TYR A 130 6.59 5.37 12.59
N ARG A 131 7.19 4.35 13.17
CA ARG A 131 7.24 4.16 14.62
C ARG A 131 7.92 5.31 15.34
N GLU A 132 9.09 5.72 14.85
CA GLU A 132 9.82 6.86 15.41
C GLU A 132 9.07 8.18 15.22
N GLY A 133 8.54 8.43 14.02
CA GLY A 133 7.82 9.65 13.69
C GLY A 133 6.53 9.82 14.47
N LEU A 134 5.72 8.78 14.62
CA LEU A 134 4.48 8.80 15.42
C LEU A 134 4.78 9.00 16.91
N SER A 135 5.82 8.36 17.42
CA SER A 135 6.28 8.58 18.80
C SER A 135 6.70 10.02 19.01
N ALA A 136 7.50 10.59 18.09
CA ALA A 136 7.92 11.98 18.16
C ALA A 136 6.75 12.97 18.04
N LEU A 137 5.77 12.68 17.17
CA LEU A 137 4.56 13.49 16.99
C LEU A 137 3.76 13.54 18.29
N ASN A 138 3.47 12.40 18.90
CA ASN A 138 2.75 12.35 20.16
C ASN A 138 3.55 12.96 21.32
N LYS A 139 4.88 12.78 21.35
CA LYS A 139 5.76 13.43 22.35
C LYS A 139 5.69 14.94 22.24
N HIS A 140 5.79 15.49 21.02
CA HIS A 140 5.71 16.92 20.79
C HIS A 140 4.33 17.49 21.18
N ALA A 141 3.25 16.82 20.76
CA ALA A 141 1.89 17.20 21.13
C ALA A 141 1.70 17.26 22.66
N ARG A 142 2.12 16.22 23.37
CA ARG A 142 2.04 16.17 24.83
C ARG A 142 2.87 17.26 25.51
N ALA A 143 4.04 17.55 25.00
CA ALA A 143 4.93 18.56 25.59
C ALA A 143 4.41 20.00 25.41
N THR A 144 3.71 20.28 24.31
CA THR A 144 3.32 21.64 23.94
C THR A 144 1.83 21.94 24.15
N LEU A 145 0.98 20.92 24.24
CA LEU A 145 -0.48 21.06 24.22
C LEU A 145 -1.16 20.29 25.39
N GLY A 146 -0.72 20.56 26.59
CA GLY A 146 -1.40 20.14 27.82
C GLY A 146 -1.41 18.62 28.08
N GLY A 147 -0.39 17.89 27.66
CA GLY A 147 -0.24 16.46 27.93
C GLY A 147 -1.07 15.54 27.04
N LYS A 148 -1.81 16.08 26.08
CA LYS A 148 -2.67 15.32 25.16
C LYS A 148 -1.87 14.68 24.02
N ALA A 149 -2.26 13.47 23.63
CA ALA A 149 -1.76 12.87 22.41
C ALA A 149 -2.34 13.59 21.17
N PHE A 150 -1.68 13.47 20.03
CA PHE A 150 -2.08 14.16 18.80
C PHE A 150 -3.56 13.95 18.43
N PHE A 151 -4.06 12.72 18.51
CA PHE A 151 -5.46 12.39 18.17
C PHE A 151 -6.49 12.95 19.17
N GLU A 152 -6.05 13.46 20.33
CA GLU A 152 -6.91 14.07 21.37
C GLU A 152 -7.01 15.59 21.21
N LEU A 153 -6.23 16.17 20.31
CA LEU A 153 -6.16 17.61 20.06
C LEU A 153 -7.36 18.05 19.21
N ALA A 154 -7.73 19.33 19.35
CA ALA A 154 -8.67 19.96 18.43
C ALA A 154 -8.06 20.08 17.01
N PRO A 155 -8.86 20.09 15.94
CA PRO A 155 -8.37 20.14 14.55
C PRO A 155 -7.34 21.24 14.29
N ALA A 156 -7.56 22.46 14.78
CA ALA A 156 -6.64 23.57 14.60
C ALA A 156 -5.29 23.35 15.32
N GLU A 157 -5.29 22.66 16.47
CA GLU A 157 -4.07 22.30 17.20
C GLU A 157 -3.32 21.19 16.45
N GLN A 158 -4.04 20.21 15.87
CA GLN A 158 -3.46 19.16 15.02
C GLN A 158 -2.78 19.77 13.80
N ASP A 159 -3.43 20.72 13.13
CA ASP A 159 -2.87 21.42 11.96
C ASP A 159 -1.58 22.14 12.32
N LYS A 160 -1.55 22.83 13.47
CA LYS A 160 -0.35 23.51 13.96
C LYS A 160 0.81 22.52 14.20
N VAL A 161 0.54 21.39 14.82
CA VAL A 161 1.56 20.36 15.06
C VAL A 161 2.09 19.81 13.74
N LEU A 162 1.23 19.56 12.75
CA LEU A 162 1.65 19.09 11.43
C LEU A 162 2.49 20.15 10.70
N GLN A 163 2.12 21.42 10.76
CA GLN A 163 2.91 22.53 10.20
C GLN A 163 4.30 22.66 10.87
N ASP A 164 4.38 22.43 12.19
CA ASP A 164 5.66 22.45 12.91
C ASP A 164 6.54 21.25 12.48
N PHE A 165 5.94 20.09 12.19
CA PHE A 165 6.65 18.93 11.63
C PHE A 165 7.11 19.17 10.20
N GLU A 166 6.25 19.69 9.33
CA GLU A 166 6.57 20.06 7.94
C GLU A 166 7.74 21.04 7.88
N ALA A 167 7.70 22.06 8.73
CA ALA A 167 8.74 23.07 8.80
C ALA A 167 10.01 22.63 9.55
N GLY A 168 10.05 21.42 10.11
CA GLY A 168 11.17 20.92 10.90
C GLY A 168 11.42 21.68 12.20
N LYS A 169 10.40 22.34 12.76
CA LYS A 169 10.47 23.17 13.97
C LYS A 169 10.28 22.40 15.28
N VAL A 170 10.59 21.12 15.27
CA VAL A 170 10.47 20.21 16.42
C VAL A 170 11.81 19.58 16.76
N GLU A 171 11.96 19.03 17.98
CA GLU A 171 13.23 18.39 18.39
C GLU A 171 13.61 17.19 17.53
N TYR A 172 12.64 16.48 16.93
CA TYR A 172 12.86 15.33 16.07
C TYR A 172 13.38 15.78 14.69
N LYS A 173 14.68 15.63 14.47
CA LYS A 173 15.35 16.09 13.23
C LYS A 173 14.76 15.55 11.92
N PRO A 174 14.29 14.26 11.81
CA PRO A 174 13.64 13.75 10.61
C PRO A 174 12.19 14.21 10.38
N ALA A 175 11.67 15.18 11.16
CA ALA A 175 10.25 15.57 11.16
C ALA A 175 9.69 15.88 9.77
N ALA A 176 10.35 16.79 9.03
CA ALA A 176 9.91 17.13 7.66
C ALA A 176 9.91 15.93 6.72
N GLY A 177 10.91 15.07 6.83
CA GLY A 177 10.99 13.82 6.06
C GLY A 177 9.91 12.81 6.45
N PHE A 178 9.52 12.78 7.73
CA PHE A 178 8.40 11.97 8.20
C PHE A 178 7.06 12.54 7.73
N PHE A 179 6.86 13.86 7.84
CA PHE A 179 5.66 14.53 7.33
C PHE A 179 5.44 14.21 5.84
N ASN A 180 6.47 14.40 5.01
CA ASN A 180 6.41 14.09 3.58
C ASN A 180 6.11 12.62 3.31
N LEU A 181 6.68 11.69 4.09
CA LEU A 181 6.39 10.27 3.97
C LEU A 181 4.91 9.96 4.23
N VAL A 182 4.35 10.51 5.31
CA VAL A 182 2.94 10.30 5.65
C VAL A 182 2.01 10.96 4.63
N LEU A 183 2.33 12.17 4.18
CA LEU A 183 1.58 12.87 3.15
C LEU A 183 1.53 12.06 1.85
N GLN A 184 2.68 11.58 1.37
CA GLN A 184 2.76 10.74 0.18
C GLN A 184 1.93 9.47 0.33
N ASN A 185 2.11 8.71 1.43
CA ASN A 185 1.37 7.48 1.63
C ASN A 185 -0.14 7.72 1.84
N THR A 186 -0.54 8.89 2.37
CA THR A 186 -1.95 9.28 2.46
C THR A 186 -2.55 9.49 1.08
N MET A 187 -1.87 10.21 0.20
CA MET A 187 -2.29 10.40 -1.20
C MET A 187 -2.34 9.07 -1.95
N GLU A 188 -1.31 8.23 -1.80
CA GLU A 188 -1.30 6.89 -2.39
C GLU A 188 -2.50 6.08 -1.92
N GLY A 189 -2.82 6.08 -0.62
CA GLY A 189 -3.97 5.36 -0.07
C GLY A 189 -5.32 5.93 -0.54
N PHE A 190 -5.42 7.24 -0.73
CA PHE A 190 -6.64 7.89 -1.19
C PHE A 190 -6.96 7.59 -2.67
N PHE A 191 -5.93 7.33 -3.49
CA PHE A 191 -6.07 7.04 -4.92
C PHE A 191 -5.72 5.60 -5.31
N ALA A 192 -5.36 4.75 -4.35
CA ALA A 192 -5.09 3.34 -4.61
C ALA A 192 -6.33 2.59 -5.07
N ASP A 193 -6.14 1.40 -5.64
CA ASP A 193 -7.27 0.47 -5.78
C ASP A 193 -7.78 0.05 -4.39
N PRO A 194 -9.10 0.02 -4.16
CA PRO A 194 -9.69 -0.37 -2.87
C PRO A 194 -9.21 -1.72 -2.30
N ILE A 195 -8.73 -2.63 -3.14
CA ILE A 195 -8.18 -3.92 -2.67
C ILE A 195 -7.00 -3.75 -1.70
N TYR A 196 -6.28 -2.63 -1.79
CA TYR A 196 -5.15 -2.34 -0.93
C TYR A 196 -5.52 -1.71 0.41
N GLY A 197 -6.81 -1.42 0.65
CA GLY A 197 -7.34 -0.98 1.93
C GLY A 197 -7.69 0.48 2.05
N GLY A 198 -7.29 1.30 1.09
CA GLY A 198 -7.67 2.71 0.96
C GLY A 198 -8.79 2.93 -0.05
N ASN A 199 -9.04 4.20 -0.42
CA ASN A 199 -9.96 4.61 -1.49
C ASN A 199 -11.33 3.91 -1.40
N LYS A 200 -11.89 3.88 -0.19
CA LYS A 200 -13.18 3.23 0.08
C LYS A 200 -14.23 3.68 -0.94
N ASP A 201 -14.95 2.71 -1.50
CA ASP A 201 -15.98 2.93 -2.51
C ASP A 201 -15.49 3.70 -3.76
N MET A 202 -14.17 3.68 -4.00
CA MET A 202 -13.51 4.41 -5.09
C MET A 202 -13.76 5.93 -5.02
N ALA A 203 -13.84 6.48 -3.82
CA ALA A 203 -14.17 7.88 -3.60
C ALA A 203 -13.15 8.83 -4.27
N GLY A 204 -11.84 8.58 -4.09
CA GLY A 204 -10.79 9.34 -4.76
C GLY A 204 -10.86 9.25 -6.28
N TRP A 205 -11.15 8.08 -6.83
CA TRP A 205 -11.31 7.90 -8.28
C TRP A 205 -12.54 8.62 -8.83
N LYS A 206 -13.66 8.58 -8.11
CA LYS A 206 -14.87 9.34 -8.46
C LYS A 206 -14.61 10.84 -8.44
N PHE A 207 -13.88 11.31 -7.45
CA PHE A 207 -13.50 12.71 -7.28
C PHE A 207 -12.71 13.25 -8.49
N ILE A 208 -11.74 12.49 -9.00
CA ILE A 208 -10.93 12.92 -10.15
C ILE A 208 -11.43 12.42 -11.50
N GLY A 209 -12.55 11.69 -11.55
CA GLY A 209 -13.07 11.09 -12.78
C GLY A 209 -12.22 9.95 -13.34
N PHE A 210 -11.41 9.28 -12.52
CA PHE A 210 -10.59 8.17 -12.97
C PHE A 210 -11.43 6.91 -13.19
N PRO A 211 -11.34 6.28 -14.38
CA PRO A 211 -12.22 5.15 -14.73
C PRO A 211 -11.84 3.81 -14.07
N GLY A 212 -10.75 3.78 -13.30
CA GLY A 212 -10.29 2.59 -12.60
C GLY A 212 -9.48 1.63 -13.46
N ALA A 213 -9.43 0.37 -13.02
CA ALA A 213 -8.61 -0.69 -13.61
C ALA A 213 -9.23 -1.26 -14.90
N ARG A 214 -9.29 -0.45 -15.95
CA ARG A 214 -9.77 -0.85 -17.28
C ARG A 214 -8.58 -1.04 -18.21
N TYR A 215 -8.65 -2.04 -19.07
CA TYR A 215 -7.57 -2.38 -20.01
C TYR A 215 -7.90 -1.99 -21.45
N ASP A 216 -9.15 -1.69 -21.77
CA ASP A 216 -9.58 -1.39 -23.15
C ASP A 216 -10.32 -0.06 -23.22
N TYR A 217 -9.75 0.87 -23.97
CA TYR A 217 -10.29 2.21 -24.20
C TYR A 217 -10.51 2.51 -25.70
N ARG A 218 -10.44 1.48 -26.58
CA ARG A 218 -10.50 1.66 -28.04
C ARG A 218 -11.76 2.40 -28.48
N ASP A 219 -12.90 2.14 -27.85
CA ASP A 219 -14.17 2.77 -28.17
C ASP A 219 -14.23 4.27 -27.77
N TYR A 220 -13.26 4.72 -26.97
CA TYR A 220 -13.23 6.08 -26.41
C TYR A 220 -12.05 6.93 -26.89
N VAL A 221 -11.21 6.40 -27.78
CA VAL A 221 -9.98 7.08 -28.26
C VAL A 221 -10.28 8.45 -28.86
N THR A 222 -11.44 8.64 -29.52
CA THR A 222 -11.87 9.89 -30.13
C THR A 222 -12.71 10.78 -29.21
N ALA A 223 -13.01 10.34 -27.99
CA ALA A 223 -13.89 11.03 -27.05
C ALA A 223 -13.13 12.07 -26.21
N HIS A 224 -12.35 12.96 -26.84
CA HIS A 224 -11.55 13.97 -26.15
C HIS A 224 -12.41 14.92 -25.32
N ASN A 225 -11.96 15.23 -24.10
CA ASN A 225 -12.61 16.17 -23.17
C ASN A 225 -14.07 15.81 -22.81
N LYS A 226 -14.44 14.55 -22.94
CA LYS A 226 -15.74 14.04 -22.48
C LYS A 226 -15.56 13.21 -21.23
N PRO A 227 -16.44 13.33 -20.23
CA PRO A 227 -16.43 12.43 -19.08
C PRO A 227 -16.54 10.97 -19.53
N PHE A 228 -15.78 10.10 -18.88
CA PHE A 228 -15.87 8.67 -19.17
C PHE A 228 -17.24 8.13 -18.72
N PRO A 229 -18.02 7.48 -19.61
CA PRO A 229 -19.45 7.22 -19.34
C PRO A 229 -19.71 6.06 -18.36
N LEU A 230 -18.68 5.25 -18.04
CA LEU A 230 -18.84 4.09 -17.17
C LEU A 230 -18.29 4.38 -15.76
N PRO A 231 -18.89 3.81 -14.70
CA PRO A 231 -18.39 3.99 -13.34
C PRO A 231 -16.99 3.40 -13.17
N PRO A 232 -16.21 3.90 -12.21
CA PRO A 232 -14.88 3.36 -11.93
C PRO A 232 -14.94 1.88 -11.58
N LEU A 233 -13.89 1.16 -11.94
CA LEU A 233 -13.78 -0.28 -11.79
C LEU A 233 -12.52 -0.63 -11.01
N SER A 234 -12.65 -1.30 -9.87
CA SER A 234 -11.55 -1.86 -9.09
C SER A 234 -11.03 -3.16 -9.74
N ILE A 235 -9.80 -3.53 -9.43
CA ILE A 235 -9.23 -4.86 -9.75
C ILE A 235 -10.11 -5.97 -9.13
N ALA A 236 -10.71 -5.72 -7.95
CA ALA A 236 -11.66 -6.65 -7.32
C ALA A 236 -12.97 -6.81 -8.11
N GLY A 237 -13.23 -5.95 -9.08
CA GLY A 237 -14.46 -5.96 -9.84
C GLY A 237 -15.59 -5.19 -9.22
N ARG A 238 -16.77 -5.46 -9.73
CA ARG A 238 -18.01 -4.94 -9.18
C ARG A 238 -18.61 -5.96 -8.22
N PRO A 239 -19.21 -5.53 -7.11
CA PRO A 239 -19.91 -6.45 -6.19
C PRO A 239 -20.93 -7.34 -6.90
N GLU A 240 -21.66 -6.80 -7.88
CA GLU A 240 -22.65 -7.51 -8.68
C GLU A 240 -22.06 -8.58 -9.61
N TRP A 241 -20.75 -8.57 -9.82
CA TRP A 241 -20.03 -9.59 -10.60
C TRP A 241 -19.43 -10.70 -9.75
N LYS A 242 -19.55 -10.60 -8.45
CA LYS A 242 -19.37 -11.77 -7.60
C LYS A 242 -20.51 -12.70 -7.94
N THR A 243 -20.27 -13.56 -8.93
CA THR A 243 -21.22 -14.62 -9.26
C THR A 243 -21.46 -15.39 -7.98
N GLY A 244 -22.68 -15.28 -7.49
CA GLY A 244 -23.12 -16.12 -6.41
C GLY A 244 -22.78 -17.58 -6.73
N ASP A 245 -22.48 -18.32 -5.69
CA ASP A 245 -22.30 -19.75 -5.71
C ASP A 245 -23.34 -20.38 -6.65
N LYS A 246 -22.85 -20.96 -7.74
CA LYS A 246 -23.56 -21.94 -8.54
C LYS A 246 -22.78 -23.23 -8.56
#